data_d9b45e1b33b8aa7d6cf5d7b8331c2816
#
_entry.id   d9b45e1b33b8aa7d6cf5d7b8331c2816
#
_cell.length_a   1.000
_cell.length_b   1.000
_cell.length_c   1.000
_cell.angle_alpha   90.00
_cell.angle_beta   90.00
_cell.angle_gamma   90.00
#
_symmetry.space_group_name_H-M   'P 1'
#
loop_
_entity.id
_entity.type
_entity.pdbx_description
1 polymer ?
#
loop_
_entity_poly.entity_id
_entity_poly.type
_entity_poly.pdbx_seq_one_letter_code
_entity_poly.pdbx_strand_id
1 'polypeptide(L)'
;MEKVIIIGAGPAGLTAAIELLKNGGDYDVTILEGSQAMGGISQTVRYNGNRMDIGGHRFFSKNQQVMDWWADLMPLQGKPAYDDKKLGHEKPLAENGPDPETEDNVMLVRDRVSRIYYNKHFFDYPISM
;
A
#
# COMPACT_ATOMS: atom_id res chain seq x y z
N MET A 1 27.85 -16.83 1.21
CA MET A 1 27.03 -15.63 0.87
C MET A 1 26.97 -15.47 -0.65
N GLU A 2 25.82 -15.69 -1.24
CA GLU A 2 25.57 -15.56 -2.67
C GLU A 2 25.19 -14.11 -3.00
N LYS A 3 25.81 -13.53 -4.03
CA LYS A 3 25.51 -12.15 -4.43
C LYS A 3 24.34 -12.13 -5.39
N VAL A 4 23.32 -11.35 -5.04
CA VAL A 4 22.11 -11.14 -5.86
C VAL A 4 22.00 -9.67 -6.21
N ILE A 5 21.87 -9.36 -7.49
CA ILE A 5 21.62 -8.01 -7.98
C ILE A 5 20.21 -7.93 -8.54
N ILE A 6 19.42 -7.01 -8.00
CA ILE A 6 18.05 -6.72 -8.46
C ILE A 6 18.07 -5.36 -9.16
N ILE A 7 17.55 -5.30 -10.38
CA ILE A 7 17.47 -4.05 -11.15
C ILE A 7 16.05 -3.50 -11.04
N GLY A 8 15.94 -2.33 -10.41
CA GLY A 8 14.69 -1.61 -10.15
C GLY A 8 14.18 -1.79 -8.72
N ALA A 9 13.95 -0.67 -8.01
CA ALA A 9 13.38 -0.61 -6.67
C ALA A 9 11.88 -0.31 -6.69
N GLY A 10 11.16 -0.84 -7.67
CA GLY A 10 9.71 -0.87 -7.69
C GLY A 10 9.13 -2.02 -6.85
N PRO A 11 7.79 -2.19 -6.79
CA PRO A 11 7.15 -3.22 -5.97
C PRO A 11 7.71 -4.62 -6.21
N ALA A 12 7.95 -4.99 -7.47
CA ALA A 12 8.48 -6.32 -7.81
C ALA A 12 9.89 -6.55 -7.27
N GLY A 13 10.80 -5.59 -7.47
CA GLY A 13 12.19 -5.70 -6.98
C GLY A 13 12.28 -5.70 -5.47
N LEU A 14 11.51 -4.86 -4.80
CA LEU A 14 11.45 -4.79 -3.34
C LEU A 14 10.87 -6.09 -2.74
N THR A 15 9.80 -6.63 -3.34
CA THR A 15 9.22 -7.92 -2.91
C THR A 15 10.22 -9.06 -3.07
N ALA A 16 10.92 -9.14 -4.22
CA ALA A 16 11.93 -10.16 -4.44
C ALA A 16 13.07 -10.09 -3.41
N ALA A 17 13.53 -8.88 -3.07
CA ALA A 17 14.55 -8.68 -2.05
C ALA A 17 14.09 -9.15 -0.66
N ILE A 18 12.87 -8.77 -0.26
CA ILE A 18 12.28 -9.16 1.02
C ILE A 18 12.17 -10.69 1.11
N GLU A 19 11.67 -11.34 0.07
CA GLU A 19 11.51 -12.80 0.05
C GLU A 19 12.85 -13.53 0.09
N LEU A 20 13.86 -13.06 -0.62
CA LEU A 20 15.20 -13.63 -0.53
C LEU A 20 15.77 -13.54 0.89
N LEU A 21 15.60 -12.39 1.55
CA LEU A 21 16.12 -12.16 2.90
C LEU A 21 15.33 -12.93 3.97
N LYS A 22 13.99 -13.07 3.80
CA LYS A 22 13.13 -13.83 4.73
C LYS A 22 13.37 -15.34 4.68
N ASN A 23 13.69 -15.89 3.52
CA ASN A 23 13.87 -17.33 3.34
C ASN A 23 15.16 -17.91 3.95
N GLY A 24 15.93 -17.10 4.68
CA GLY A 24 17.09 -17.56 5.46
C GLY A 24 18.29 -18.02 4.64
N GLY A 25 18.31 -17.73 3.35
CA GLY A 25 19.49 -17.96 2.50
C GLY A 25 20.63 -16.98 2.84
N ASP A 26 21.86 -17.43 2.66
CA ASP A 26 23.06 -16.58 2.83
C ASP A 26 23.26 -15.69 1.61
N TYR A 27 22.38 -14.67 1.45
CA TYR A 27 22.36 -13.75 0.32
C TYR A 27 22.90 -12.36 0.68
N ASP A 28 23.70 -11.81 -0.24
CA ASP A 28 24.09 -10.39 -0.27
C ASP A 28 23.28 -9.71 -1.38
N VAL A 29 22.18 -9.05 -0.99
CA VAL A 29 21.20 -8.49 -1.94
C VAL A 29 21.48 -7.02 -2.17
N THR A 30 21.77 -6.67 -3.43
CA THR A 30 21.94 -5.29 -3.87
C THR A 30 20.83 -4.90 -4.84
N ILE A 31 20.13 -3.79 -4.59
CA ILE A 31 19.13 -3.26 -5.50
C ILE A 31 19.69 -2.02 -6.20
N LEU A 32 19.64 -2.02 -7.53
CA LEU A 32 20.02 -0.88 -8.37
C LEU A 32 18.77 -0.16 -8.85
N GLU A 33 18.66 1.13 -8.52
CA GLU A 33 17.54 1.99 -8.93
C GLU A 33 18.06 3.14 -9.77
N GLY A 34 17.42 3.39 -10.92
CA GLY A 34 17.83 4.45 -11.86
C GLY A 34 17.31 5.84 -11.50
N SER A 35 16.32 5.94 -10.61
CA SER A 35 15.77 7.20 -10.12
C SER A 35 16.33 7.55 -8.74
N GLN A 36 15.97 8.73 -8.23
CA GLN A 36 16.40 9.18 -6.90
C GLN A 36 15.51 8.65 -5.77
N ALA A 37 14.46 7.90 -6.07
CA ALA A 37 13.50 7.42 -5.10
C ALA A 37 13.05 5.99 -5.39
N MET A 38 12.86 5.20 -4.33
CA MET A 38 12.28 3.86 -4.41
C MET A 38 10.75 3.94 -4.58
N GLY A 39 10.15 2.84 -5.01
CA GLY A 39 8.71 2.66 -5.08
C GLY A 39 8.17 2.48 -6.50
N GLY A 40 8.87 2.94 -7.54
CA GLY A 40 8.42 2.80 -8.92
C GLY A 40 7.00 3.35 -9.09
N ILE A 41 6.07 2.55 -9.63
CA ILE A 41 4.66 2.94 -9.80
C ILE A 41 3.91 3.18 -8.48
N SER A 42 4.42 2.68 -7.36
CA SER A 42 3.84 2.87 -6.01
C SER A 42 4.50 4.01 -5.24
N GLN A 43 5.30 4.83 -5.92
CA GLN A 43 5.99 5.95 -5.29
C GLN A 43 5.01 7.02 -4.83
N THR A 44 5.24 7.55 -3.62
CA THR A 44 4.57 8.73 -3.10
C THR A 44 5.44 9.96 -3.29
N VAL A 45 4.96 10.92 -4.04
CA VAL A 45 5.62 12.23 -4.26
C VAL A 45 5.18 13.21 -3.17
N ARG A 46 6.14 13.99 -2.69
CA ARG A 46 5.89 15.08 -1.73
C ARG A 46 6.06 16.43 -2.41
N TYR A 47 5.05 17.27 -2.33
CA TYR A 47 5.07 18.61 -2.88
C TYR A 47 4.31 19.59 -2.00
N ASN A 48 4.95 20.68 -1.60
CA ASN A 48 4.36 21.72 -0.75
C ASN A 48 3.61 21.19 0.50
N GLY A 49 4.22 20.22 1.20
CA GLY A 49 3.63 19.60 2.39
C GLY A 49 2.56 18.53 2.12
N ASN A 50 2.16 18.37 0.86
CA ASN A 50 1.19 17.36 0.46
C ASN A 50 1.89 16.07 0.01
N ARG A 51 1.19 14.94 0.16
CA ARG A 51 1.62 13.62 -0.33
C ARG A 51 0.66 13.17 -1.42
N MET A 52 1.21 12.69 -2.54
CA MET A 52 0.44 12.18 -3.67
C MET A 52 1.09 10.91 -4.19
N ASP A 53 0.31 9.86 -4.32
CA ASP A 53 0.77 8.64 -4.97
C ASP A 53 0.65 8.79 -6.48
N ILE A 54 1.70 8.41 -7.22
CA ILE A 54 1.70 8.49 -8.69
C ILE A 54 0.95 7.34 -9.34
N GLY A 55 0.73 6.25 -8.61
CA GLY A 55 -0.05 5.09 -9.02
C GLY A 55 -1.33 4.93 -8.23
N GLY A 56 -1.95 3.76 -8.34
CA GLY A 56 -3.09 3.39 -7.51
C GLY A 56 -2.63 3.21 -6.05
N HIS A 57 -3.20 3.99 -5.14
CA HIS A 57 -2.88 3.94 -3.71
C HIS A 57 -3.81 3.00 -2.92
N ARG A 58 -4.56 2.16 -3.60
CA ARG A 58 -5.43 1.17 -2.98
C ARG A 58 -4.90 -0.22 -3.22
N PHE A 59 -4.58 -0.91 -2.13
CA PHE A 59 -4.25 -2.32 -2.18
C PHE A 59 -5.52 -3.17 -2.24
N PHE A 60 -5.54 -4.11 -3.17
CA PHE A 60 -6.59 -5.12 -3.30
C PHE A 60 -6.04 -6.34 -4.03
N SER A 61 -6.26 -7.52 -3.49
CA SER A 61 -5.95 -8.78 -4.15
C SER A 61 -7.07 -9.80 -3.92
N LYS A 62 -7.32 -10.66 -4.91
CA LYS A 62 -8.17 -11.86 -4.75
C LYS A 62 -7.37 -13.06 -4.23
N ASN A 63 -6.06 -12.98 -4.19
CA ASN A 63 -5.19 -14.03 -3.70
C ASN A 63 -4.96 -13.84 -2.20
N GLN A 64 -5.38 -14.82 -1.40
CA GLN A 64 -5.26 -14.77 0.06
C GLN A 64 -3.80 -14.73 0.53
N GLN A 65 -2.89 -15.45 -0.12
CA GLN A 65 -1.47 -15.43 0.23
C GLN A 65 -0.87 -14.01 0.09
N VAL A 66 -1.29 -13.27 -0.94
CA VAL A 66 -0.87 -11.88 -1.13
C VAL A 66 -1.48 -10.97 -0.07
N MET A 67 -2.72 -11.21 0.34
CA MET A 67 -3.37 -10.46 1.43
C MET A 67 -2.65 -10.69 2.76
N ASP A 68 -2.34 -11.93 3.07
CA ASP A 68 -1.64 -12.32 4.30
C ASP A 68 -0.23 -11.75 4.33
N TRP A 69 0.49 -11.83 3.21
CA TRP A 69 1.83 -11.26 3.06
C TRP A 69 1.87 -9.74 3.32
N TRP A 70 0.86 -9.01 2.82
CA TRP A 70 0.72 -7.58 3.09
C TRP A 70 0.37 -7.30 4.54
N ALA A 71 -0.50 -8.10 5.15
CA ALA A 71 -0.86 -7.95 6.56
C ALA A 71 0.34 -8.18 7.50
N ASP A 72 1.27 -9.05 7.11
CA ASP A 72 2.54 -9.27 7.84
C ASP A 72 3.47 -8.06 7.78
N LEU A 73 3.47 -7.34 6.65
CA LEU A 73 4.31 -6.15 6.48
C LEU A 73 3.67 -4.89 7.05
N MET A 74 2.35 -4.76 6.89
CA MET A 74 1.58 -3.61 7.32
C MET A 74 0.22 -4.07 7.84
N PRO A 75 0.07 -4.22 9.16
CA PRO A 75 -1.16 -4.73 9.76
C PRO A 75 -2.34 -3.78 9.56
N LEU A 76 -3.55 -4.36 9.47
CA LEU A 76 -4.77 -3.58 9.37
C LEU A 76 -5.08 -2.83 10.67
N GLN A 77 -5.70 -1.66 10.56
CA GLN A 77 -6.11 -0.85 11.71
C GLN A 77 -7.01 -1.62 12.69
N GLY A 78 -6.69 -1.52 13.97
CA GLY A 78 -7.48 -2.11 15.06
C GLY A 78 -8.40 -1.11 15.75
N LYS A 79 -8.27 0.18 15.43
CA LYS A 79 -9.13 1.25 15.92
C LYS A 79 -9.57 2.18 14.79
N PRO A 80 -10.72 2.86 14.98
CA PRO A 80 -11.16 3.86 14.00
C PRO A 80 -10.18 5.03 13.94
N ALA A 81 -9.81 5.46 12.74
CA ALA A 81 -9.03 6.67 12.54
C ALA A 81 -9.85 7.94 12.91
N TYR A 82 -9.17 9.06 13.05
CA TYR A 82 -9.81 10.33 13.41
C TYR A 82 -10.97 10.71 12.47
N ASP A 83 -10.76 10.57 11.18
CA ASP A 83 -11.78 10.88 10.17
C ASP A 83 -12.92 9.87 10.13
N ASP A 84 -12.67 8.58 10.45
CA ASP A 84 -13.74 7.58 10.61
C ASP A 84 -14.71 8.01 11.73
N LYS A 85 -14.15 8.43 12.86
CA LYS A 85 -14.93 8.95 14.02
C LYS A 85 -15.70 10.22 13.65
N LYS A 86 -15.03 11.15 12.96
CA LYS A 86 -15.61 12.44 12.58
C LYS A 86 -16.73 12.31 11.55
N LEU A 87 -16.62 11.34 10.64
CA LEU A 87 -17.59 11.11 9.57
C LEU A 87 -18.65 10.05 9.93
N GLY A 88 -18.51 9.39 11.10
CA GLY A 88 -19.40 8.34 11.55
C GLY A 88 -19.30 7.07 10.69
N HIS A 89 -18.13 6.79 10.13
CA HIS A 89 -17.92 5.59 9.30
C HIS A 89 -17.63 4.38 10.18
N GLU A 90 -18.50 3.39 10.12
CA GLU A 90 -18.25 2.08 10.72
C GLU A 90 -17.46 1.20 9.73
N LYS A 91 -16.40 0.57 10.21
CA LYS A 91 -15.50 -0.26 9.39
C LYS A 91 -15.11 -1.52 10.12
N PRO A 92 -14.81 -2.61 9.39
CA PRO A 92 -14.21 -3.78 10.00
C PRO A 92 -12.83 -3.41 10.57
N LEU A 93 -12.62 -3.71 11.84
CA LEU A 93 -11.35 -3.49 12.53
C LEU A 93 -10.67 -4.82 12.80
N ALA A 94 -9.35 -4.86 12.72
CA ALA A 94 -8.57 -6.04 13.07
C ALA A 94 -8.52 -6.20 14.59
N GLU A 95 -8.79 -7.41 15.08
CA GLU A 95 -8.54 -7.76 16.46
C GLU A 95 -7.04 -7.60 16.75
N ASN A 96 -6.66 -6.85 17.75
CA ASN A 96 -5.26 -6.52 18.08
C ASN A 96 -4.49 -5.71 17.01
N GLY A 97 -5.17 -5.09 16.06
CA GLY A 97 -4.54 -4.19 15.09
C GLY A 97 -4.05 -2.88 15.74
N PRO A 98 -3.08 -2.20 15.12
CA PRO A 98 -2.54 -0.94 15.63
C PRO A 98 -3.58 0.19 15.60
N ASP A 99 -3.35 1.20 16.46
CA ASP A 99 -4.11 2.44 16.45
C ASP A 99 -3.52 3.39 15.40
N PRO A 100 -4.27 3.76 14.35
CA PRO A 100 -3.74 4.61 13.28
C PRO A 100 -3.42 6.04 13.72
N GLU A 101 -3.84 6.46 14.91
CA GLU A 101 -3.51 7.79 15.44
C GLU A 101 -2.16 7.82 16.19
N THR A 102 -1.61 6.64 16.51
CA THR A 102 -0.35 6.51 17.26
C THR A 102 0.72 5.71 16.54
N GLU A 103 0.33 4.92 15.53
CA GLU A 103 1.22 4.02 14.80
C GLU A 103 1.26 4.39 13.31
N ASP A 104 2.47 4.58 12.78
CA ASP A 104 2.66 4.90 11.35
C ASP A 104 2.56 3.65 10.46
N ASN A 105 2.95 2.48 10.99
CA ASN A 105 2.92 1.22 10.23
C ASN A 105 1.54 0.55 10.33
N VAL A 106 0.56 1.11 9.65
CA VAL A 106 -0.82 0.64 9.67
C VAL A 106 -1.48 0.78 8.30
N MET A 107 -2.18 -0.26 7.87
CA MET A 107 -3.02 -0.23 6.68
C MET A 107 -4.44 0.22 7.07
N LEU A 108 -4.88 1.33 6.48
CA LEU A 108 -6.21 1.88 6.74
C LEU A 108 -7.26 1.24 5.83
N VAL A 109 -8.40 0.87 6.41
CA VAL A 109 -9.58 0.49 5.65
C VAL A 109 -10.30 1.75 5.20
N ARG A 110 -10.41 1.97 3.89
CA ARG A 110 -11.03 3.18 3.33
C ARG A 110 -12.14 2.83 2.37
N ASP A 111 -13.26 3.56 2.49
CA ASP A 111 -14.32 3.50 1.49
C ASP A 111 -13.85 4.18 0.20
N ARG A 112 -14.17 3.55 -0.90
CA ARG A 112 -13.85 4.10 -2.20
C ARG A 112 -15.06 4.76 -2.81
N VAL A 113 -14.97 6.05 -3.06
CA VAL A 113 -15.87 6.77 -3.94
C VAL A 113 -15.15 6.97 -5.27
N SER A 114 -15.57 6.24 -6.30
CA SER A 114 -15.04 6.41 -7.66
C SER A 114 -16.12 6.97 -8.56
N ARG A 115 -15.77 7.96 -9.35
CA ARG A 115 -16.67 8.58 -10.31
C ARG A 115 -16.00 8.76 -11.64
N ILE A 116 -16.78 8.62 -12.70
CA ILE A 116 -16.38 8.94 -14.07
C ILE A 116 -16.95 10.31 -14.39
N TYR A 117 -16.09 11.26 -14.79
CA TYR A 117 -16.54 12.54 -15.30
C TYR A 117 -16.56 12.48 -16.82
N TYR A 118 -17.77 12.59 -17.39
CA TYR A 118 -17.97 12.57 -18.83
C TYR A 118 -19.10 13.54 -19.22
N ASN A 119 -18.89 14.30 -20.29
CA ASN A 119 -19.86 15.25 -20.83
C ASN A 119 -20.46 16.19 -19.77
N LYS A 120 -19.62 16.75 -18.88
CA LYS A 120 -19.97 17.64 -17.76
C LYS A 120 -20.86 17.00 -16.68
N HIS A 121 -20.97 15.68 -16.63
CA HIS A 121 -21.72 14.93 -15.61
C HIS A 121 -20.79 13.94 -14.89
N PHE A 122 -21.10 13.70 -13.61
CA PHE A 122 -20.46 12.65 -12.82
C PHE A 122 -21.34 11.39 -12.83
N PHE A 123 -20.72 10.27 -13.12
CA PHE A 123 -21.32 8.94 -13.04
C PHE A 123 -20.64 8.16 -11.95
N ASP A 124 -21.39 7.43 -11.14
CA ASP A 124 -20.81 6.55 -10.13
C ASP A 124 -20.16 5.33 -10.79
N TYR A 125 -19.08 4.84 -10.20
CA TYR A 125 -18.38 3.65 -10.66
C TYR A 125 -18.38 2.58 -9.55
N PRO A 126 -18.68 1.30 -9.83
CA PRO A 126 -19.03 0.73 -11.13
C PRO A 126 -20.38 1.24 -11.67
N ILE A 127 -20.49 1.36 -12.99
CA ILE A 127 -21.72 1.77 -13.64
C ILE A 127 -22.77 0.70 -13.39
N SER A 128 -23.82 1.04 -12.64
CA SER A 128 -25.01 0.21 -12.51
C SER A 128 -25.98 0.61 -13.61
N MET A 129 -26.36 -0.35 -14.43
CA MET A 129 -27.46 -0.19 -15.40
C MET A 129 -28.77 -0.48 -14.72
#